data_d36ce76980ab00fa20ee5694d1ce019c
#
_entry.id   d36ce76980ab00fa20ee5694d1ce019c
#
_cell.length_a   1.000
_cell.length_b   1.000
_cell.length_c   1.000
_cell.angle_alpha   90.00
_cell.angle_beta   90.00
_cell.angle_gamma   90.00
#
_symmetry.space_group_name_H-M   'P 1'
#
loop_
_entity.id
_entity.type
_entity.pdbx_description
1 polymer ?
#
loop_
_entity_poly.entity_id
_entity_poly.type
_entity_poly.pdbx_seq_one_letter_code
_entity_poly.pdbx_strand_id
1 'polypeptide(L)'
;MKDELMIGWTTVAEKADAEKLAEGLIQKDLAGCVQIEGELVSHYKWKGALRRDAEYRLWVKFCRSKAALLEAFIKNQHPYELPQWIVMQADSVEQKYKNWVTGS
;
A
#
# COMPACT_ATOMS: atom_id res chain seq x y z
N MET A 1 15.61 0.69 12.56
CA MET A 1 15.19 1.94 13.25
C MET A 1 13.69 2.12 13.09
N LYS A 2 13.04 2.50 14.18
CA LYS A 2 11.59 2.65 14.17
C LYS A 2 11.08 3.73 13.21
N ASP A 3 11.93 4.71 12.92
CA ASP A 3 11.53 5.84 12.08
C ASP A 3 11.88 5.67 10.61
N GLU A 4 12.21 4.45 10.22
CA GLU A 4 12.50 4.19 8.82
C GLU A 4 11.24 4.29 7.98
N LEU A 5 11.40 4.88 6.79
CA LEU A 5 10.30 4.99 5.85
C LEU A 5 10.19 3.71 5.04
N MET A 6 9.00 3.13 5.05
CA MET A 6 8.70 1.92 4.31
C MET A 6 7.75 2.24 3.17
N ILE A 7 7.82 1.45 2.12
CA ILE A 7 6.90 1.56 0.99
C ILE A 7 6.18 0.22 0.84
N GLY A 8 4.86 0.27 0.89
CA GLY A 8 4.03 -0.92 0.71
C GLY A 8 3.25 -0.84 -0.59
N TRP A 9 3.05 -1.98 -1.22
CA TRP A 9 2.28 -2.08 -2.46
C TRP A 9 1.12 -3.04 -2.30
N THR A 10 -0.05 -2.61 -2.79
CA THR A 10 -1.19 -3.49 -2.99
C THR A 10 -1.92 -3.03 -4.25
N THR A 11 -2.71 -3.93 -4.84
CA THR A 11 -3.51 -3.61 -6.01
C THR A 11 -4.96 -3.99 -5.77
N VAL A 12 -5.87 -3.24 -6.38
CA VAL A 12 -7.31 -3.51 -6.33
C VAL A 12 -7.90 -3.28 -7.72
N ALA A 13 -9.04 -3.91 -8.00
CA ALA A 13 -9.69 -3.83 -9.30
C ALA A 13 -10.40 -2.49 -9.53
N GLU A 14 -10.96 -1.91 -8.47
CA GLU A 14 -11.79 -0.72 -8.58
C GLU A 14 -11.11 0.49 -7.97
N LYS A 15 -11.15 1.61 -8.68
CA LYS A 15 -10.58 2.86 -8.16
C LYS A 15 -11.22 3.27 -6.84
N ALA A 16 -12.53 3.05 -6.72
CA ALA A 16 -13.25 3.39 -5.48
C ALA A 16 -12.69 2.62 -4.28
N ASP A 17 -12.33 1.35 -4.46
CA ASP A 17 -11.73 0.55 -3.40
C ASP A 17 -10.35 1.07 -3.05
N ALA A 18 -9.58 1.50 -4.05
CA ALA A 18 -8.26 2.09 -3.82
C ALA A 18 -8.38 3.36 -2.96
N GLU A 19 -9.33 4.22 -3.31
CA GLU A 19 -9.53 5.47 -2.57
C GLU A 19 -9.99 5.20 -1.14
N LYS A 20 -10.86 4.22 -0.96
CA LYS A 20 -11.33 3.85 0.38
C LYS A 20 -10.20 3.35 1.27
N LEU A 21 -9.34 2.50 0.72
CA LEU A 21 -8.18 2.03 1.47
C LEU A 21 -7.24 3.18 1.81
N ALA A 22 -6.96 4.05 0.84
CA ALA A 22 -6.07 5.19 1.03
C ALA A 22 -6.58 6.11 2.13
N GLU A 23 -7.87 6.45 2.08
CA GLU A 23 -8.48 7.32 3.08
C GLU A 23 -8.39 6.71 4.47
N GLY A 24 -8.71 5.42 4.57
CA GLY A 24 -8.66 4.73 5.86
C GLY A 24 -7.26 4.70 6.46
N LEU A 25 -6.25 4.45 5.62
CA LEU A 25 -4.87 4.43 6.08
C LEU A 25 -4.42 5.77 6.63
N ILE A 26 -4.81 6.86 5.95
CA ILE A 26 -4.45 8.21 6.39
C ILE A 26 -5.23 8.61 7.65
N GLN A 27 -6.53 8.35 7.67
CA GLN A 27 -7.37 8.74 8.81
C GLN A 27 -6.96 8.04 10.10
N LYS A 28 -6.48 6.81 10.00
CA LYS A 28 -6.05 6.04 11.18
C LYS A 28 -4.58 6.26 11.51
N ASP A 29 -3.92 7.18 10.85
CA ASP A 29 -2.51 7.48 11.04
C ASP A 29 -1.60 6.27 10.85
N LEU A 30 -2.00 5.35 9.99
CA LEU A 30 -1.19 4.18 9.66
C LEU A 30 -0.16 4.48 8.58
N ALA A 31 -0.46 5.45 7.72
CA ALA A 31 0.44 5.87 6.65
C ALA A 31 0.49 7.39 6.60
N GLY A 32 1.63 7.92 6.17
CA GLY A 32 1.79 9.35 6.01
C GLY A 32 1.42 9.86 4.62
N CYS A 33 1.47 8.98 3.63
CA CYS A 33 1.13 9.33 2.25
C CYS A 33 0.74 8.08 1.51
N VAL A 34 -0.36 8.15 0.75
CA VAL A 34 -0.78 7.05 -0.11
C VAL A 34 -1.03 7.62 -1.49
N GLN A 35 -0.41 7.01 -2.49
CA GLN A 35 -0.59 7.43 -3.88
C GLN A 35 -1.20 6.28 -4.67
N ILE A 36 -2.13 6.62 -5.54
CA ILE A 36 -2.84 5.64 -6.36
C ILE A 36 -2.41 5.85 -7.80
N GLU A 37 -1.97 4.78 -8.45
CA GLU A 37 -1.67 4.83 -9.88
C GLU A 37 -2.48 3.78 -10.61
N GLY A 38 -2.77 4.06 -11.82
CA GLY A 38 -3.49 3.17 -12.70
C GLY A 38 -4.20 3.97 -13.78
N GLU A 39 -4.81 3.30 -14.63
CA GLU A 39 -5.01 1.85 -14.68
C GLU A 39 -3.72 1.14 -15.10
N LEU A 40 -3.38 0.04 -14.46
CA LEU A 40 -2.29 -0.82 -14.90
C LEU A 40 -2.86 -2.18 -15.29
N VAL A 41 -2.07 -3.01 -15.95
CA VAL A 41 -2.50 -4.33 -16.38
C VAL A 41 -1.63 -5.38 -15.71
N SER A 42 -2.26 -6.32 -15.04
CA SER A 42 -1.58 -7.42 -14.34
C SER A 42 -1.80 -8.72 -15.10
N HIS A 43 -0.72 -9.45 -15.34
CA HIS A 43 -0.75 -10.77 -15.95
C HIS A 43 -0.32 -11.79 -14.92
N TYR A 44 -1.09 -12.85 -14.73
CA TYR A 44 -0.78 -13.86 -13.71
C TYR A 44 -1.55 -15.14 -13.97
N LYS A 45 -1.25 -16.19 -13.21
CA LYS A 45 -2.04 -17.42 -13.22
C LYS A 45 -2.82 -17.51 -11.92
N TRP A 46 -4.08 -17.88 -12.05
CA TRP A 46 -4.94 -18.11 -10.88
C TRP A 46 -5.68 -19.42 -11.10
N LYS A 47 -5.43 -20.39 -10.19
CA LYS A 47 -6.04 -21.72 -10.26
C LYS A 47 -5.84 -22.36 -11.63
N GLY A 48 -4.62 -22.22 -12.16
CA GLY A 48 -4.22 -22.83 -13.44
C GLY A 48 -4.62 -22.07 -14.68
N ALA A 49 -5.40 -20.97 -14.55
CA ALA A 49 -5.86 -20.20 -15.68
C ALA A 49 -5.02 -18.93 -15.84
N LEU A 50 -4.75 -18.57 -17.08
CA LEU A 50 -4.08 -17.30 -17.37
C LEU A 50 -5.07 -16.17 -17.23
N ARG A 51 -4.66 -15.13 -16.49
CA ARG A 51 -5.51 -13.96 -16.25
C ARG A 51 -4.80 -12.70 -16.68
N ARG A 52 -5.59 -11.75 -17.13
CA ARG A 52 -5.14 -10.42 -17.49
C ARG A 52 -6.18 -9.45 -16.99
N ASP A 53 -5.85 -8.69 -15.97
CA ASP A 53 -6.81 -7.81 -15.30
C ASP A 53 -6.28 -6.38 -15.23
N ALA A 54 -7.19 -5.42 -15.36
CA ALA A 54 -6.87 -4.03 -15.09
C ALA A 54 -6.96 -3.80 -13.58
N GLU A 55 -6.01 -3.07 -13.04
CA GLU A 55 -5.96 -2.82 -11.60
C GLU A 55 -5.44 -1.42 -11.32
N TYR A 56 -5.64 -0.99 -10.06
CA TYR A 56 -5.07 0.23 -9.52
C TYR A 56 -4.10 -0.16 -8.41
N ARG A 57 -2.91 0.45 -8.38
CA ARG A 57 -1.91 0.15 -7.36
C ARG A 57 -1.80 1.30 -6.38
N LEU A 58 -1.74 0.94 -5.11
CA LEU A 58 -1.48 1.89 -4.04
C LEU A 58 -0.01 1.80 -3.65
N TRP A 59 0.62 2.97 -3.56
CA TRP A 59 1.94 3.14 -2.97
C TRP A 59 1.70 3.70 -1.58
N VAL A 60 1.99 2.91 -0.56
CA VAL A 60 1.71 3.28 0.84
C VAL A 60 3.04 3.60 1.51
N LYS A 61 3.23 4.87 1.88
CA LYS A 61 4.46 5.30 2.54
C LYS A 61 4.20 5.47 4.01
N PHE A 62 4.96 4.75 4.83
CA PHE A 62 4.66 4.69 6.25
C PHE A 62 5.90 4.46 7.09
N CYS A 63 5.77 4.68 8.39
CA CYS A 63 6.82 4.46 9.37
C CYS A 63 6.87 2.98 9.74
N ARG A 64 8.07 2.43 9.81
CA ARG A 64 8.28 1.01 10.12
C ARG A 64 7.56 0.56 11.39
N SER A 65 7.48 1.44 12.38
CA SER A 65 6.83 1.10 13.65
C SER A 65 5.35 0.75 13.49
N LYS A 66 4.74 1.13 12.37
CA LYS A 66 3.32 0.88 12.13
C LYS A 66 3.06 -0.32 11.21
N ALA A 67 4.12 -1.03 10.83
CA ALA A 67 4.03 -2.09 9.83
C ALA A 67 2.99 -3.17 10.17
N ALA A 68 2.99 -3.66 11.41
CA ALA A 68 2.08 -4.74 11.79
C ALA A 68 0.63 -4.30 11.78
N LEU A 69 0.36 -3.10 12.33
CA LEU A 69 -1.01 -2.55 12.34
C LEU A 69 -1.51 -2.29 10.93
N LEU A 70 -0.62 -1.77 10.07
CA LEU A 70 -0.98 -1.46 8.71
C LEU A 70 -1.30 -2.73 7.92
N GLU A 71 -0.48 -3.76 8.06
CA GLU A 71 -0.73 -5.03 7.39
C GLU A 71 -2.07 -5.62 7.82
N ALA A 72 -2.38 -5.57 9.12
CA ALA A 72 -3.66 -6.05 9.62
C ALA A 72 -4.82 -5.29 8.99
N PHE A 73 -4.69 -3.96 8.85
CA PHE A 73 -5.71 -3.14 8.23
C PHE A 73 -5.92 -3.55 6.76
N ILE A 74 -4.82 -3.71 6.01
CA ILE A 74 -4.89 -4.12 4.61
C ILE A 74 -5.61 -5.47 4.49
N LYS A 75 -5.20 -6.46 5.28
CA LYS A 75 -5.82 -7.78 5.20
C LYS A 75 -7.30 -7.76 5.53
N ASN A 76 -7.70 -6.92 6.49
CA ASN A 76 -9.07 -6.86 6.94
C ASN A 76 -9.97 -6.08 5.97
N GLN A 77 -9.45 -5.07 5.30
CA GLN A 77 -10.24 -4.18 4.47
C GLN A 77 -10.14 -4.46 2.97
N HIS A 78 -9.19 -5.27 2.55
CA HIS A 78 -8.97 -5.53 1.14
C HIS A 78 -10.10 -6.38 0.56
N PRO A 79 -10.59 -6.06 -0.65
CA PRO A 79 -11.70 -6.81 -1.25
C PRO A 79 -11.32 -8.17 -1.81
N TYR A 80 -10.02 -8.45 -2.00
CA TYR A 80 -9.59 -9.72 -2.58
C TYR A 80 -9.49 -10.81 -1.52
N GLU A 81 -9.73 -12.04 -1.95
CA GLU A 81 -9.52 -13.23 -1.12
C GLU A 81 -8.04 -13.35 -0.74
N LEU A 82 -7.15 -13.07 -1.70
CA LEU A 82 -5.71 -13.14 -1.51
C LEU A 82 -5.09 -11.80 -1.92
N PRO A 83 -5.00 -10.84 -0.99
CA PRO A 83 -4.46 -9.53 -1.35
C PRO A 83 -2.95 -9.56 -1.51
N GLN A 84 -2.46 -8.80 -2.48
CA GLN A 84 -1.04 -8.52 -2.57
C GLN A 84 -0.67 -7.55 -1.46
N TRP A 85 0.40 -7.86 -0.75
CA TRP A 85 0.97 -6.89 0.19
C TRP A 85 2.47 -7.11 0.24
N ILE A 86 3.21 -6.17 -0.33
CA ILE A 86 4.67 -6.24 -0.40
C ILE A 86 5.21 -4.98 0.23
N VAL A 87 6.21 -5.12 1.10
CA VAL A 87 6.82 -3.99 1.77
C VAL A 87 8.30 -3.97 1.46
N MET A 88 8.80 -2.77 1.13
CA MET A 88 10.22 -2.54 0.92
C MET A 88 10.67 -1.37 1.77
N GLN A 89 11.90 -1.43 2.25
CA GLN A 89 12.49 -0.30 2.95
C GLN A 89 13.06 0.67 1.93
N ALA A 90 12.80 1.97 2.11
CA ALA A 90 13.40 2.99 1.26
C ALA A 90 14.86 3.16 1.68
N ASP A 91 15.77 2.89 0.76
CA ASP A 91 17.21 2.94 1.04
C ASP A 91 17.67 4.37 1.34
N SER A 92 17.11 5.34 0.64
CA SER A 92 17.48 6.74 0.80
C SER A 92 16.24 7.60 0.61
N VAL A 93 16.04 8.55 1.50
CA VAL A 93 14.90 9.46 1.46
C VAL A 93 15.39 10.84 1.87
N GLU A 94 14.92 11.87 1.17
CA GLU A 94 15.23 13.23 1.56
C GLU A 94 14.72 13.49 2.97
N GLN A 95 15.53 14.09 3.82
CA GLN A 95 15.29 14.12 5.26
C GLN A 95 14.00 14.83 5.67
N LYS A 96 13.69 15.96 5.05
CA LYS A 96 12.48 16.71 5.41
C LYS A 96 11.23 15.94 5.00
N TYR A 97 11.26 15.30 3.85
CA TYR A 97 10.16 14.48 3.39
C TYR A 97 9.96 13.27 4.29
N LYS A 98 11.07 12.62 4.66
CA LYS A 98 11.02 11.48 5.59
C LYS A 98 10.37 11.88 6.90
N ASN A 99 10.76 13.02 7.45
CA ASN A 99 10.18 13.50 8.70
C ASN A 99 8.70 13.74 8.57
N TRP A 100 8.29 14.30 7.45
CA TRP A 100 6.88 14.57 7.21
C TRP A 100 6.06 13.27 7.13
N VAL A 101 6.55 12.28 6.39
CA VAL A 101 5.84 11.01 6.23
C VAL A 101 5.75 10.24 7.55
N THR A 102 6.85 10.21 8.30
CA THR A 102 6.90 9.44 9.55
C THR A 102 6.38 10.20 10.76
N GLY A 103 6.06 11.47 10.61
CA GLY A 103 5.57 12.29 11.70
C GLY A 103 6.66 12.78 12.65
N SER A 104 7.90 12.76 12.19
CA SER A 104 9.04 13.15 13.07
C SER A 104 9.44 14.62 12.92
#